data_af3c289e6ae221a7adb5c4abe3926924
#
_entry.id   af3c289e6ae221a7adb5c4abe3926924
#
_cell.length_a   1.000
_cell.length_b   1.000
_cell.length_c   1.000
_cell.angle_alpha   90.00
_cell.angle_beta   90.00
_cell.angle_gamma   90.00
#
_symmetry.space_group_name_H-M   'P 1'
#
loop_
_entity.id
_entity.type
_entity.pdbx_description
1 polymer ?
#
loop_
_entity_poly.entity_id
_entity_poly.type
_entity_poly.pdbx_seq_one_letter_code
_entity_poly.pdbx_strand_id
1 'polypeptide(L)'
;MLQGKTAIVTGGTRGIGLAIVRTFLKNGANVALFGSRSETVGKALKELKEENPNWPVIGMAPDIAKYDEMKAAVDEVVAKFGALDIMVNNAGISAREPLCDYTPESFQHIMDLNVTAVFNGCKAAETVMKGRGGSIINTSSMVSLYGQPSGVGYPTSKFAVNGMTRSLARELGREGIRVNAIAPGVTRTDMVAALPPE
;
A
#
# COMPACT_ATOMS: atom_id res chain seq x y z
N MET A 1 11.90 -13.94 10.86
CA MET A 1 10.58 -13.59 11.44
C MET A 1 9.43 -13.91 10.49
N LEU A 2 9.59 -13.71 9.17
CA LEU A 2 8.52 -13.90 8.18
C LEU A 2 8.71 -15.14 7.30
N GLN A 3 9.46 -16.12 7.76
CA GLN A 3 9.78 -17.31 6.97
C GLN A 3 8.51 -18.00 6.45
N GLY A 4 8.41 -18.17 5.13
CA GLY A 4 7.27 -18.79 4.45
C GLY A 4 5.97 -17.97 4.44
N LYS A 5 5.96 -16.75 5.01
CA LYS A 5 4.82 -15.83 4.94
C LYS A 5 4.74 -15.17 3.57
N THR A 6 3.54 -14.96 3.06
CA THR A 6 3.30 -14.26 1.80
C THR A 6 2.76 -12.86 2.05
N ALA A 7 3.38 -11.86 1.43
CA ALA A 7 3.00 -10.46 1.55
C ALA A 7 2.75 -9.81 0.18
N ILE A 8 1.75 -8.94 0.14
CA ILE A 8 1.55 -7.98 -0.96
C ILE A 8 1.91 -6.58 -0.45
N VAL A 9 2.64 -5.81 -1.26
CA VAL A 9 2.96 -4.40 -0.97
C VAL A 9 2.56 -3.54 -2.15
N THR A 10 1.51 -2.73 -2.02
CA THR A 10 1.14 -1.76 -3.05
C THR A 10 2.08 -0.55 -3.01
N GLY A 11 2.40 0.03 -4.17
CA GLY A 11 3.43 1.07 -4.26
C GLY A 11 4.83 0.55 -3.90
N GLY A 12 5.10 -0.73 -4.15
CA GLY A 12 6.31 -1.46 -3.78
C GLY A 12 7.53 -1.16 -4.66
N THR A 13 7.43 -0.27 -5.65
CA THR A 13 8.49 -0.04 -6.64
C THR A 13 9.53 1.01 -6.24
N ARG A 14 9.28 1.79 -5.20
CA ARG A 14 10.18 2.85 -4.70
C ARG A 14 9.86 3.26 -3.26
N GLY A 15 10.72 4.10 -2.69
CA GLY A 15 10.50 4.76 -1.39
C GLY A 15 10.18 3.79 -0.26
N ILE A 16 9.20 4.13 0.57
CA ILE A 16 8.77 3.33 1.73
C ILE A 16 8.35 1.92 1.30
N GLY A 17 7.57 1.80 0.22
CA GLY A 17 7.10 0.50 -0.27
C GLY A 17 8.23 -0.45 -0.64
N LEU A 18 9.24 0.03 -1.38
CA LEU A 18 10.39 -0.79 -1.76
C LEU A 18 11.24 -1.19 -0.55
N ALA A 19 11.37 -0.28 0.44
CA ALA A 19 12.05 -0.60 1.70
C ALA A 19 11.33 -1.70 2.48
N ILE A 20 9.99 -1.68 2.50
CA ILE A 20 9.16 -2.74 3.09
C ILE A 20 9.40 -4.06 2.34
N VAL A 21 9.33 -4.06 1.00
CA VAL A 21 9.59 -5.24 0.17
C VAL A 21 10.95 -5.86 0.50
N ARG A 22 12.04 -5.07 0.50
CA ARG A 22 13.39 -5.55 0.87
C ARG A 22 13.42 -6.14 2.27
N THR A 23 12.81 -5.46 3.23
CA THR A 23 12.81 -5.92 4.62
C THR A 23 12.07 -7.24 4.77
N PHE A 24 10.94 -7.41 4.09
CA PHE A 24 10.19 -8.65 4.13
C PHE A 24 10.95 -9.80 3.48
N LEU A 25 11.56 -9.58 2.32
CA LEU A 25 12.40 -10.57 1.63
C LEU A 25 13.60 -11.00 2.50
N LYS A 26 14.31 -10.04 3.13
CA LYS A 26 15.41 -10.32 4.07
C LYS A 26 14.98 -11.13 5.28
N ASN A 27 13.69 -11.09 5.64
CA ASN A 27 13.12 -11.87 6.75
C ASN A 27 12.45 -13.17 6.30
N GLY A 28 12.61 -13.58 5.03
CA GLY A 28 12.17 -14.88 4.52
C GLY A 28 10.74 -14.92 4.00
N ALA A 29 10.11 -13.78 3.74
CA ALA A 29 8.78 -13.74 3.14
C ALA A 29 8.84 -13.95 1.61
N ASN A 30 7.76 -14.52 1.06
CA ASN A 30 7.42 -14.39 -0.35
C ASN A 30 6.75 -13.03 -0.55
N VAL A 31 7.15 -12.24 -1.54
CA VAL A 31 6.61 -10.88 -1.71
C VAL A 31 6.11 -10.64 -3.12
N ALA A 32 4.89 -10.13 -3.23
CA ALA A 32 4.38 -9.51 -4.45
C ALA A 32 4.41 -7.98 -4.28
N LEU A 33 5.15 -7.29 -5.14
CA LEU A 33 5.14 -5.84 -5.20
C LEU A 33 4.20 -5.36 -6.31
N PHE A 34 3.31 -4.42 -6.00
CA PHE A 34 2.45 -3.79 -6.99
C PHE A 34 2.92 -2.38 -7.29
N GLY A 35 2.99 -2.04 -8.56
CA GLY A 35 3.30 -0.70 -9.07
C GLY A 35 2.23 -0.20 -10.02
N SER A 36 2.30 1.06 -10.41
CA SER A 36 1.35 1.67 -11.35
C SER A 36 1.70 1.43 -12.83
N ARG A 37 2.91 0.97 -13.12
CA ARG A 37 3.39 0.74 -14.50
C ARG A 37 4.34 -0.45 -14.53
N SER A 38 4.19 -1.29 -15.55
CA SER A 38 5.03 -2.48 -15.76
C SER A 38 6.53 -2.14 -15.86
N GLU A 39 6.88 -0.99 -16.43
CA GLU A 39 8.27 -0.52 -16.52
C GLU A 39 8.90 -0.32 -15.14
N THR A 40 8.21 0.38 -14.23
CA THR A 40 8.72 0.64 -12.87
C THR A 40 8.76 -0.62 -12.02
N VAL A 41 7.82 -1.53 -12.23
CA VAL A 41 7.81 -2.87 -11.64
C VAL A 41 9.03 -3.66 -12.11
N GLY A 42 9.29 -3.70 -13.42
CA GLY A 42 10.45 -4.40 -13.99
C GLY A 42 11.78 -3.87 -13.45
N LYS A 43 11.93 -2.54 -13.30
CA LYS A 43 13.14 -1.93 -12.71
C LYS A 43 13.32 -2.36 -11.24
N ALA A 44 12.27 -2.32 -10.45
CA ALA A 44 12.32 -2.73 -9.03
C ALA A 44 12.67 -4.22 -8.88
N LEU A 45 12.06 -5.08 -9.71
CA LEU A 45 12.37 -6.51 -9.71
C LEU A 45 13.83 -6.78 -10.09
N LYS A 46 14.37 -6.06 -11.08
CA LYS A 46 15.77 -6.18 -11.49
C LYS A 46 16.70 -5.82 -10.34
N GLU A 47 16.49 -4.67 -9.71
CA GLU A 47 17.26 -4.21 -8.54
C GLU A 47 17.24 -5.23 -7.38
N LEU A 48 16.05 -5.75 -7.05
CA LEU A 48 15.92 -6.75 -5.98
C LEU A 48 16.64 -8.06 -6.33
N LYS A 49 16.62 -8.51 -7.59
CA LYS A 49 17.33 -9.71 -8.04
C LYS A 49 18.85 -9.53 -8.11
N GLU A 50 19.33 -8.32 -8.37
CA GLU A 50 20.74 -7.98 -8.28
C GLU A 50 21.24 -8.05 -6.81
N GLU A 51 20.41 -7.65 -5.85
CA GLU A 51 20.72 -7.80 -4.42
C GLU A 51 20.75 -9.28 -3.99
N ASN A 52 19.76 -10.07 -4.42
CA ASN A 52 19.71 -11.51 -4.16
C ASN A 52 18.82 -12.22 -5.22
N PRO A 53 19.41 -13.00 -6.14
CA PRO A 53 18.68 -13.69 -7.20
C PRO A 53 17.68 -14.75 -6.71
N ASN A 54 17.84 -15.23 -5.47
CA ASN A 54 17.01 -16.29 -4.89
C ASN A 54 15.80 -15.73 -4.12
N TRP A 55 15.61 -14.43 -4.02
CA TRP A 55 14.45 -13.89 -3.36
C TRP A 55 13.14 -14.26 -4.07
N PRO A 56 12.16 -14.80 -3.34
CA PRO A 56 10.84 -15.16 -3.88
C PRO A 56 9.99 -13.90 -4.05
N VAL A 57 10.27 -13.13 -5.11
CA VAL A 57 9.60 -11.87 -5.41
C VAL A 57 8.97 -11.91 -6.80
N ILE A 58 7.73 -11.43 -6.90
CA ILE A 58 7.02 -11.15 -8.15
C ILE A 58 6.54 -9.70 -8.18
N GLY A 59 6.23 -9.21 -9.36
CA GLY A 59 5.74 -7.84 -9.53
C GLY A 59 4.59 -7.77 -10.51
N MET A 60 3.61 -6.92 -10.21
CA MET A 60 2.39 -6.73 -10.99
C MET A 60 2.02 -5.24 -11.05
N ALA A 61 1.21 -4.86 -12.04
CA ALA A 61 0.78 -3.48 -12.24
C ALA A 61 -0.74 -3.37 -12.43
N PRO A 62 -1.56 -3.83 -11.45
CA PRO A 62 -3.02 -3.67 -11.53
C PRO A 62 -3.41 -2.21 -11.30
N ASP A 63 -4.56 -1.80 -11.85
CA ASP A 63 -5.23 -0.58 -11.41
C ASP A 63 -5.91 -0.85 -10.06
N ILE A 64 -5.21 -0.53 -8.97
CA ILE A 64 -5.66 -0.80 -7.61
C ILE A 64 -6.91 -0.01 -7.20
N ALA A 65 -7.27 1.05 -7.94
CA ALA A 65 -8.53 1.77 -7.73
C ALA A 65 -9.75 0.98 -8.27
N LYS A 66 -9.52 -0.02 -9.11
CA LYS A 66 -10.55 -0.95 -9.59
C LYS A 66 -10.53 -2.24 -8.80
N TYR A 67 -11.64 -2.54 -8.14
CA TYR A 67 -11.72 -3.71 -7.27
C TYR A 67 -11.43 -5.03 -8.00
N ASP A 68 -11.96 -5.22 -9.20
CA ASP A 68 -11.81 -6.47 -9.94
C ASP A 68 -10.35 -6.72 -10.35
N GLU A 69 -9.61 -5.67 -10.74
CA GLU A 69 -8.18 -5.78 -11.04
C GLU A 69 -7.36 -6.07 -9.77
N MET A 70 -7.67 -5.38 -8.65
CA MET A 70 -7.04 -5.65 -7.36
C MET A 70 -7.31 -7.08 -6.89
N LYS A 71 -8.56 -7.55 -6.99
CA LYS A 71 -8.95 -8.90 -6.60
C LYS A 71 -8.24 -9.97 -7.43
N ALA A 72 -8.22 -9.80 -8.76
CA ALA A 72 -7.53 -10.72 -9.66
C ALA A 72 -6.03 -10.81 -9.34
N ALA A 73 -5.37 -9.66 -9.06
CA ALA A 73 -3.97 -9.64 -8.68
C ALA A 73 -3.71 -10.34 -7.33
N VAL A 74 -4.60 -10.18 -6.35
CA VAL A 74 -4.51 -10.91 -5.07
C VAL A 74 -4.65 -12.42 -5.29
N ASP A 75 -5.61 -12.84 -6.13
CA ASP A 75 -5.81 -14.27 -6.44
C ASP A 75 -4.60 -14.89 -7.15
N GLU A 76 -3.96 -14.16 -8.06
CA GLU A 76 -2.73 -14.60 -8.71
C GLU A 76 -1.58 -14.81 -7.70
N VAL A 77 -1.44 -13.90 -6.73
CA VAL A 77 -0.45 -14.05 -5.64
C VAL A 77 -0.74 -15.29 -4.81
N VAL A 78 -2.01 -15.54 -4.46
CA VAL A 78 -2.41 -16.75 -3.72
C VAL A 78 -2.17 -18.00 -4.54
N ALA A 79 -2.47 -18.00 -5.83
CA ALA A 79 -2.19 -19.12 -6.73
C ALA A 79 -0.67 -19.41 -6.83
N LYS A 80 0.16 -18.37 -6.81
CA LYS A 80 1.62 -18.49 -6.90
C LYS A 80 2.27 -18.98 -5.61
N PHE A 81 1.85 -18.47 -4.45
CA PHE A 81 2.53 -18.69 -3.17
C PHE A 81 1.70 -19.52 -2.17
N GLY A 82 0.47 -19.90 -2.53
CA GLY A 82 -0.40 -20.76 -1.72
C GLY A 82 -1.27 -20.01 -0.70
N ALA A 83 -0.92 -18.79 -0.32
CA ALA A 83 -1.67 -17.99 0.67
C ALA A 83 -1.35 -16.51 0.57
N LEU A 84 -2.14 -15.67 1.27
CA LEU A 84 -1.79 -14.31 1.63
C LEU A 84 -1.85 -14.17 3.16
N ASP A 85 -0.74 -13.79 3.78
CA ASP A 85 -0.64 -13.57 5.24
C ASP A 85 -0.60 -12.07 5.59
N ILE A 86 -0.05 -11.23 4.70
CA ILE A 86 0.18 -9.80 4.95
C ILE A 86 -0.23 -8.99 3.73
N MET A 87 -1.12 -8.01 3.94
CA MET A 87 -1.46 -6.99 2.95
C MET A 87 -0.95 -5.62 3.42
N VAL A 88 -0.08 -4.98 2.64
CA VAL A 88 0.40 -3.62 2.91
C VAL A 88 -0.16 -2.66 1.85
N ASN A 89 -1.17 -1.90 2.23
CA ASN A 89 -1.75 -0.82 1.42
C ASN A 89 -0.88 0.44 1.61
N ASN A 90 0.18 0.55 0.79
CA ASN A 90 1.14 1.66 0.90
C ASN A 90 1.09 2.62 -0.30
N ALA A 91 0.53 2.21 -1.43
CA ALA A 91 0.36 3.11 -2.58
C ALA A 91 -0.42 4.37 -2.21
N GLY A 92 0.01 5.50 -2.76
CA GLY A 92 -0.67 6.78 -2.56
C GLY A 92 0.09 7.92 -3.22
N ILE A 93 -0.61 9.03 -3.37
CA ILE A 93 -0.08 10.30 -3.89
C ILE A 93 -0.35 11.42 -2.89
N SER A 94 0.43 12.48 -2.96
CA SER A 94 0.20 13.69 -2.17
C SER A 94 -0.30 14.84 -3.08
N ALA A 95 -0.89 15.85 -2.47
CA ALA A 95 -1.31 17.08 -3.12
C ALA A 95 -0.90 18.26 -2.25
N ARG A 96 -0.65 19.40 -2.88
CA ARG A 96 -0.21 20.64 -2.21
C ARG A 96 -0.86 21.89 -2.79
N GLU A 97 -1.75 21.74 -3.76
CA GLU A 97 -2.44 22.86 -4.38
C GLU A 97 -3.26 23.61 -3.32
N PRO A 98 -3.22 24.95 -3.28
CA PRO A 98 -4.12 25.76 -2.46
C PRO A 98 -5.58 25.47 -2.81
N LEU A 99 -6.49 25.68 -1.85
CA LEU A 99 -7.92 25.38 -2.06
C LEU A 99 -8.51 26.13 -3.27
N CYS A 100 -8.07 27.35 -3.53
CA CYS A 100 -8.54 28.14 -4.68
C CYS A 100 -8.20 27.53 -6.05
N ASP A 101 -7.12 26.73 -6.11
CA ASP A 101 -6.63 26.10 -7.34
C ASP A 101 -6.97 24.59 -7.39
N TYR A 102 -7.58 24.08 -6.31
CA TYR A 102 -7.87 22.64 -6.14
C TYR A 102 -9.17 22.29 -6.84
N THR A 103 -9.11 21.48 -7.88
CA THR A 103 -10.31 21.08 -8.63
C THR A 103 -11.02 19.88 -8.00
N PRO A 104 -12.34 19.73 -8.21
CA PRO A 104 -13.06 18.52 -7.80
C PRO A 104 -12.43 17.23 -8.34
N GLU A 105 -11.92 17.26 -9.57
CA GLU A 105 -11.27 16.12 -10.23
C GLU A 105 -9.95 15.75 -9.54
N SER A 106 -9.13 16.76 -9.18
CA SER A 106 -7.91 16.54 -8.41
C SER A 106 -8.22 15.94 -7.04
N PHE A 107 -9.28 16.43 -6.37
CA PHE A 107 -9.74 15.86 -5.10
C PHE A 107 -10.18 14.41 -5.26
N GLN A 108 -11.01 14.11 -6.26
CA GLN A 108 -11.48 12.75 -6.52
C GLN A 108 -10.32 11.80 -6.83
N HIS A 109 -9.36 12.23 -7.65
CA HIS A 109 -8.18 11.42 -7.96
C HIS A 109 -7.37 11.03 -6.71
N ILE A 110 -7.18 11.95 -5.77
CA ILE A 110 -6.56 11.65 -4.47
C ILE A 110 -7.39 10.62 -3.69
N MET A 111 -8.72 10.79 -3.66
CA MET A 111 -9.60 9.85 -2.94
C MET A 111 -9.57 8.47 -3.57
N ASP A 112 -9.54 8.36 -4.90
CA ASP A 112 -9.50 7.08 -5.61
C ASP A 112 -8.22 6.29 -5.26
N LEU A 113 -7.07 6.96 -5.29
CA LEU A 113 -5.79 6.28 -5.03
C LEU A 113 -5.49 6.09 -3.53
N ASN A 114 -5.85 7.06 -2.69
CA ASN A 114 -5.46 7.00 -1.28
C ASN A 114 -6.51 6.34 -0.37
N VAL A 115 -7.78 6.26 -0.82
CA VAL A 115 -8.89 5.71 -0.02
C VAL A 115 -9.52 4.51 -0.70
N THR A 116 -10.04 4.67 -1.93
CA THR A 116 -10.71 3.57 -2.65
C THR A 116 -9.76 2.41 -2.89
N ALA A 117 -8.52 2.66 -3.30
CA ALA A 117 -7.52 1.61 -3.50
C ALA A 117 -7.15 0.90 -2.19
N VAL A 118 -7.09 1.61 -1.06
CA VAL A 118 -6.86 1.00 0.26
C VAL A 118 -8.05 0.13 0.66
N PHE A 119 -9.27 0.60 0.44
CA PHE A 119 -10.48 -0.21 0.66
C PHE A 119 -10.47 -1.49 -0.21
N ASN A 120 -10.16 -1.37 -1.50
CA ASN A 120 -10.07 -2.51 -2.41
C ASN A 120 -9.04 -3.53 -1.94
N GLY A 121 -7.87 -3.08 -1.49
CA GLY A 121 -6.83 -3.95 -0.94
C GLY A 121 -7.28 -4.65 0.34
N CYS A 122 -7.93 -3.94 1.26
CA CYS A 122 -8.49 -4.54 2.47
C CYS A 122 -9.56 -5.60 2.14
N LYS A 123 -10.49 -5.26 1.24
CA LYS A 123 -11.58 -6.15 0.81
C LYS A 123 -11.06 -7.39 0.07
N ALA A 124 -10.12 -7.23 -0.85
CA ALA A 124 -9.53 -8.37 -1.56
C ALA A 124 -8.73 -9.28 -0.61
N ALA A 125 -7.97 -8.70 0.33
CA ALA A 125 -7.23 -9.47 1.34
C ALA A 125 -8.18 -10.24 2.27
N GLU A 126 -9.28 -9.62 2.74
CA GLU A 126 -10.28 -10.29 3.58
C GLU A 126 -10.76 -11.58 2.94
N THR A 127 -11.12 -11.57 1.64
CA THR A 127 -11.67 -12.75 0.95
C THR A 127 -10.76 -13.98 0.98
N VAL A 128 -9.44 -13.80 1.05
CA VAL A 128 -8.44 -14.88 1.04
C VAL A 128 -7.82 -15.16 2.42
N MET A 129 -7.99 -14.23 3.37
CA MET A 129 -7.54 -14.39 4.77
C MET A 129 -8.62 -14.96 5.68
N LYS A 130 -9.90 -14.87 5.30
CA LYS A 130 -11.04 -15.36 6.08
C LYS A 130 -10.86 -16.80 6.51
N GLY A 131 -11.09 -17.10 7.81
CA GLY A 131 -10.91 -18.42 8.39
C GLY A 131 -9.44 -18.86 8.59
N ARG A 132 -8.46 -18.08 8.14
CA ARG A 132 -7.02 -18.34 8.30
C ARG A 132 -6.34 -17.30 9.19
N GLY A 133 -6.93 -16.12 9.27
CA GLY A 133 -6.31 -14.94 9.87
C GLY A 133 -5.28 -14.28 8.95
N GLY A 134 -4.77 -13.13 9.38
CA GLY A 134 -3.80 -12.35 8.62
C GLY A 134 -3.49 -11.00 9.23
N SER A 135 -2.74 -10.19 8.51
CA SER A 135 -2.40 -8.83 8.91
C SER A 135 -2.55 -7.86 7.75
N ILE A 136 -3.37 -6.85 7.93
CA ILE A 136 -3.53 -5.73 6.99
C ILE A 136 -2.87 -4.50 7.61
N ILE A 137 -2.00 -3.83 6.85
CA ILE A 137 -1.29 -2.63 7.28
C ILE A 137 -1.55 -1.52 6.27
N ASN A 138 -2.17 -0.44 6.72
CA ASN A 138 -2.49 0.72 5.90
C ASN A 138 -1.47 1.84 6.16
N THR A 139 -0.93 2.44 5.10
CA THR A 139 -0.04 3.59 5.22
C THR A 139 -0.86 4.88 5.28
N SER A 140 -0.99 5.42 6.48
CA SER A 140 -1.54 6.73 6.76
C SER A 140 -0.43 7.79 6.66
N SER A 141 -0.49 8.85 7.45
CA SER A 141 0.51 9.90 7.56
C SER A 141 0.30 10.67 8.87
N MET A 142 1.35 11.33 9.36
CA MET A 142 1.24 12.24 10.48
C MET A 142 0.22 13.37 10.23
N VAL A 143 0.04 13.80 8.98
CA VAL A 143 -0.98 14.82 8.62
C VAL A 143 -2.41 14.36 8.85
N SER A 144 -2.65 13.08 9.08
CA SER A 144 -3.95 12.54 9.49
C SER A 144 -4.31 12.83 10.95
N LEU A 145 -3.44 13.52 11.69
CA LEU A 145 -3.67 13.91 13.08
C LEU A 145 -3.97 15.41 13.20
N TYR A 146 -3.38 16.25 12.35
CA TYR A 146 -3.47 17.72 12.47
C TYR A 146 -3.63 18.47 11.14
N GLY A 147 -3.71 17.76 10.00
CA GLY A 147 -3.85 18.40 8.68
C GLY A 147 -2.52 18.88 8.11
N GLN A 148 -2.59 19.76 7.10
CA GLN A 148 -1.46 20.46 6.49
C GLN A 148 -1.91 21.82 5.94
N PRO A 149 -0.98 22.76 5.70
CA PRO A 149 -1.33 24.12 5.29
C PRO A 149 -2.01 24.26 3.92
N SER A 150 -1.78 23.32 3.00
CA SER A 150 -2.36 23.31 1.65
C SER A 150 -2.53 21.87 1.15
N GLY A 151 -3.29 21.66 0.04
CA GLY A 151 -3.54 20.34 -0.52
C GLY A 151 -4.49 19.52 0.33
N VAL A 152 -5.67 20.05 0.61
CA VAL A 152 -6.70 19.50 1.51
C VAL A 152 -7.04 18.01 1.24
N GLY A 153 -6.95 17.55 -0.01
CA GLY A 153 -7.29 16.17 -0.37
C GLY A 153 -6.37 15.15 0.28
N TYR A 154 -5.07 15.44 0.42
CA TYR A 154 -4.13 14.49 1.00
C TYR A 154 -4.41 14.22 2.49
N PRO A 155 -4.44 15.20 3.41
CA PRO A 155 -4.79 14.92 4.81
C PRO A 155 -6.19 14.33 4.93
N THR A 156 -7.19 14.81 4.18
CA THR A 156 -8.55 14.23 4.18
C THR A 156 -8.50 12.75 3.88
N SER A 157 -7.78 12.33 2.85
CA SER A 157 -7.62 10.91 2.51
C SER A 157 -6.97 10.10 3.63
N LYS A 158 -5.98 10.67 4.33
CA LYS A 158 -5.26 9.98 5.40
C LYS A 158 -6.09 9.90 6.71
N PHE A 159 -6.94 10.89 7.00
CA PHE A 159 -7.97 10.76 8.05
C PHE A 159 -8.97 9.64 7.71
N ALA A 160 -9.41 9.54 6.44
CA ALA A 160 -10.30 8.46 6.00
C ALA A 160 -9.65 7.07 6.18
N VAL A 161 -8.37 6.91 5.86
CA VAL A 161 -7.62 5.67 6.09
C VAL A 161 -7.58 5.30 7.58
N ASN A 162 -7.41 6.28 8.48
CA ASN A 162 -7.46 6.02 9.93
C ASN A 162 -8.84 5.53 10.39
N GLY A 163 -9.91 6.16 9.89
CA GLY A 163 -11.29 5.74 10.18
C GLY A 163 -11.57 4.32 9.68
N MET A 164 -11.22 4.05 8.42
CA MET A 164 -11.32 2.72 7.80
C MET A 164 -10.56 1.66 8.60
N THR A 165 -9.32 1.94 8.98
CA THR A 165 -8.47 1.02 9.75
C THR A 165 -9.13 0.64 11.08
N ARG A 166 -9.65 1.62 11.81
CA ARG A 166 -10.31 1.39 13.12
C ARG A 166 -11.60 0.57 12.98
N SER A 167 -12.40 0.83 11.95
CA SER A 167 -13.64 0.09 11.67
C SER A 167 -13.32 -1.35 11.29
N LEU A 168 -12.43 -1.56 10.33
CA LEU A 168 -12.06 -2.89 9.86
C LEU A 168 -11.33 -3.72 10.94
N ALA A 169 -10.56 -3.10 11.83
CA ALA A 169 -9.94 -3.81 12.95
C ALA A 169 -10.99 -4.43 13.90
N ARG A 170 -12.13 -3.74 14.10
CA ARG A 170 -13.24 -4.25 14.91
C ARG A 170 -14.04 -5.33 14.16
N GLU A 171 -14.30 -5.11 12.88
CA GLU A 171 -15.10 -6.00 12.04
C GLU A 171 -14.36 -7.32 11.82
N LEU A 172 -13.10 -7.26 11.38
CA LEU A 172 -12.32 -8.42 10.94
C LEU A 172 -11.59 -9.14 12.08
N GLY A 173 -11.54 -8.56 13.27
CA GLY A 173 -10.88 -9.16 14.43
C GLY A 173 -11.43 -10.55 14.79
N ARG A 174 -12.72 -10.80 14.57
CA ARG A 174 -13.36 -12.10 14.80
C ARG A 174 -12.89 -13.19 13.84
N GLU A 175 -12.40 -12.80 12.66
CA GLU A 175 -11.81 -13.68 11.64
C GLU A 175 -10.31 -13.91 11.87
N GLY A 176 -9.73 -13.38 12.95
CA GLY A 176 -8.30 -13.44 13.22
C GLY A 176 -7.47 -12.51 12.32
N ILE A 177 -8.10 -11.57 11.62
CA ILE A 177 -7.42 -10.60 10.76
C ILE A 177 -7.17 -9.31 11.55
N ARG A 178 -5.91 -8.97 11.75
CA ARG A 178 -5.51 -7.72 12.39
C ARG A 178 -5.41 -6.61 11.35
N VAL A 179 -5.96 -5.45 11.63
CA VAL A 179 -5.89 -4.28 10.76
C VAL A 179 -5.27 -3.12 11.54
N ASN A 180 -4.14 -2.60 11.05
CA ASN A 180 -3.39 -1.52 11.67
C ASN A 180 -3.00 -0.47 10.63
N ALA A 181 -2.65 0.72 11.10
CA ALA A 181 -2.05 1.77 10.26
C ALA A 181 -0.70 2.20 10.82
N ILE A 182 0.20 2.55 9.91
CA ILE A 182 1.39 3.32 10.22
C ILE A 182 1.18 4.76 9.73
N ALA A 183 1.66 5.74 10.47
CA ALA A 183 1.53 7.16 10.15
C ALA A 183 2.92 7.82 10.05
N PRO A 184 3.66 7.59 8.95
CA PRO A 184 4.99 8.16 8.80
C PRO A 184 4.97 9.68 8.84
N GLY A 185 6.02 10.27 9.42
CA GLY A 185 6.34 11.68 9.30
C GLY A 185 7.07 11.98 7.98
N VAL A 186 7.87 13.05 7.99
CA VAL A 186 8.73 13.39 6.86
C VAL A 186 9.80 12.30 6.71
N THR A 187 9.66 11.47 5.69
CA THR A 187 10.59 10.38 5.38
C THR A 187 11.32 10.73 4.09
N ARG A 188 12.65 10.63 4.09
CA ARG A 188 13.49 10.92 2.92
C ARG A 188 13.23 9.92 1.80
N THR A 189 12.35 10.28 0.88
CA THR A 189 11.96 9.51 -0.31
C THR A 189 11.95 10.44 -1.52
N ASP A 190 11.85 9.89 -2.73
CA ASP A 190 11.72 10.69 -3.95
C ASP A 190 10.52 11.65 -3.89
N MET A 191 9.44 11.26 -3.21
CA MET A 191 8.27 12.12 -2.99
C MET A 191 8.62 13.38 -2.18
N VAL A 192 9.54 13.27 -1.22
CA VAL A 192 10.01 14.40 -0.40
C VAL A 192 11.16 15.13 -1.08
N ALA A 193 12.04 14.44 -1.80
CA ALA A 193 13.13 15.05 -2.54
C ALA A 193 12.67 15.96 -3.69
N ALA A 194 11.45 15.76 -4.19
CA ALA A 194 10.81 16.62 -5.20
C ALA A 194 10.21 17.92 -4.62
N LEU A 195 10.34 18.14 -3.30
CA LEU A 195 9.85 19.35 -2.65
C LEU A 195 10.86 20.49 -2.79
N PRO A 196 10.42 21.74 -3.00
CA PRO A 196 11.30 22.89 -2.94
C PRO A 196 11.96 22.96 -1.55
N PRO A 197 13.24 23.37 -1.47
CA PRO A 197 13.87 23.63 -0.18
C PRO A 197 13.10 24.75 0.55
N GLU A 198 12.89 24.57 1.85
CA GLU A 198 12.34 25.61 2.72
C GLU A 198 13.29 26.80 2.83
#